data_10b6761122cb81f7f38a37f21baf1893
#
_entry.id   10b6761122cb81f7f38a37f21baf1893
#
_cell.length_a   1.000
_cell.length_b   1.000
_cell.length_c   1.000
_cell.angle_alpha   90.00
_cell.angle_beta   90.00
_cell.angle_gamma   90.00
#
_symmetry.space_group_name_H-M   'P 1'
#
loop_
_entity.id
_entity.type
_entity.pdbx_description
1 polymer ?
#
loop_
_entity_poly.entity_id
_entity_poly.type
_entity_poly.pdbx_seq_one_letter_code
_entity_poly.pdbx_strand_id
1 'polypeptide(L)'
;YKEPFCHKGILNHEAFSQNGQRLIEEYDIRSGQGPLTIARSMSGGNQQKVIFGRWMLTNPDVLLLDDPTRGIDVGAKYEIYELIQSLAKQGKSIIMVSSEMPELLGTCNRILVMSAGQIAGEYVPTGDGKVDQEKILELAAKNL
;
A
#
# COMPACT_ATOMS: atom_id res chain seq x y z
N TYR A 1 15.96 4.45 15.81
CA TYR A 1 14.75 4.76 16.58
C TYR A 1 14.89 6.13 17.21
N LYS A 2 13.81 6.93 17.15
CA LYS A 2 13.72 8.28 17.74
C LYS A 2 12.68 8.27 18.86
N GLU A 3 12.57 9.39 19.60
CA GLU A 3 11.47 9.59 20.54
C GLU A 3 10.10 9.36 19.83
N PRO A 4 9.09 8.74 20.50
CA PRO A 4 9.11 8.28 21.90
C PRO A 4 9.66 6.85 22.09
N PHE A 5 10.13 6.20 21.04
CA PHE A 5 10.50 4.77 21.04
C PHE A 5 11.87 4.47 21.63
N CYS A 6 12.76 5.46 21.68
CA CYS A 6 14.10 5.29 22.21
C CYS A 6 14.57 6.57 22.90
N HIS A 7 15.03 6.45 24.15
CA HIS A 7 15.66 7.55 24.89
C HIS A 7 17.06 7.14 25.30
N LYS A 8 18.08 7.92 24.90
CA LYS A 8 19.50 7.65 25.22
C LYS A 8 19.97 6.21 24.94
N GLY A 9 19.47 5.62 23.84
CA GLY A 9 19.82 4.25 23.45
C GLY A 9 19.02 3.14 24.15
N ILE A 10 18.11 3.47 25.07
CA ILE A 10 17.23 2.51 25.75
C ILE A 10 15.88 2.50 25.05
N LEU A 11 15.42 1.30 24.66
CA LEU A 11 14.11 1.12 24.00
C LEU A 11 12.97 1.26 25.04
N ASN A 12 11.95 2.01 24.68
CA ASN A 12 10.73 2.16 25.45
C ASN A 12 9.70 1.14 25.00
N HIS A 13 9.66 -0.03 25.66
CA HIS A 13 8.74 -1.12 25.33
C HIS A 13 7.28 -0.73 25.50
N GLU A 14 6.95 0.14 26.45
CA GLU A 14 5.60 0.62 26.64
C GLU A 14 5.13 1.46 25.45
N ALA A 15 5.95 2.38 24.97
CA ALA A 15 5.66 3.18 23.78
C ALA A 15 5.49 2.30 22.53
N PHE A 16 6.30 1.23 22.37
CA PHE A 16 6.13 0.26 21.29
C PHE A 16 4.78 -0.46 21.40
N SER A 17 4.42 -0.93 22.58
CA SER A 17 3.17 -1.66 22.80
C SER A 17 1.95 -0.77 22.55
N GLN A 18 1.94 0.45 23.08
CA GLN A 18 0.85 1.42 22.87
C GLN A 18 0.69 1.80 21.41
N ASN A 19 1.78 2.10 20.69
CA ASN A 19 1.73 2.40 19.27
C ASN A 19 1.34 1.18 18.43
N GLY A 20 1.81 0.00 18.80
CA GLY A 20 1.40 -1.25 18.14
C GLY A 20 -0.08 -1.50 18.28
N GLN A 21 -0.66 -1.29 19.47
CA GLN A 21 -2.09 -1.43 19.70
C GLN A 21 -2.90 -0.40 18.89
N ARG A 22 -2.46 0.87 18.87
CA ARG A 22 -3.09 1.91 18.03
C ARG A 22 -3.10 1.55 16.55
N LEU A 23 -1.98 1.05 16.00
CA LEU A 23 -1.92 0.64 14.60
C LEU A 23 -2.82 -0.58 14.30
N ILE A 24 -2.92 -1.52 15.23
CA ILE A 24 -3.83 -2.67 15.12
C ILE A 24 -5.28 -2.18 14.95
N GLU A 25 -5.70 -1.22 15.76
CA GLU A 25 -7.04 -0.65 15.73
C GLU A 25 -7.26 0.23 14.49
N GLU A 26 -6.29 1.10 14.16
CA GLU A 26 -6.38 2.04 13.04
C GLU A 26 -6.45 1.35 11.68
N TYR A 27 -5.71 0.24 11.51
CA TYR A 27 -5.63 -0.51 10.24
C TYR A 27 -6.39 -1.83 10.25
N ASP A 28 -7.21 -2.08 11.27
CA ASP A 28 -7.96 -3.34 11.42
C ASP A 28 -7.04 -4.57 11.19
N ILE A 29 -5.94 -4.62 11.94
CA ILE A 29 -4.98 -5.73 11.85
C ILE A 29 -5.46 -6.88 12.75
N ARG A 30 -5.79 -8.01 12.15
CA ARG A 30 -6.18 -9.20 12.90
C ARG A 30 -4.94 -9.88 13.49
N SER A 31 -4.79 -9.76 14.81
CA SER A 31 -3.65 -10.27 15.56
C SER A 31 -4.13 -11.08 16.78
N GLY A 32 -3.60 -12.30 16.96
CA GLY A 32 -4.04 -13.19 18.04
C GLY A 32 -3.55 -12.77 19.43
N GLN A 33 -2.43 -12.05 19.51
CA GLN A 33 -1.78 -11.62 20.75
C GLN A 33 -1.52 -10.11 20.78
N GLY A 34 -2.32 -9.34 20.03
CA GLY A 34 -2.12 -7.89 19.92
C GLY A 34 -0.74 -7.54 19.38
N PRO A 35 -0.08 -6.51 19.96
CA PRO A 35 1.24 -6.04 19.48
C PRO A 35 2.37 -7.08 19.59
N LEU A 36 2.17 -8.14 20.38
CA LEU A 36 3.15 -9.21 20.58
C LEU A 36 3.02 -10.34 19.56
N THR A 37 2.05 -10.26 18.65
CA THR A 37 1.86 -11.28 17.61
C THR A 37 3.06 -11.29 16.66
N ILE A 38 3.61 -12.48 16.42
CA ILE A 38 4.70 -12.67 15.48
C ILE A 38 4.17 -12.42 14.05
N ALA A 39 4.73 -11.46 13.33
CA ALA A 39 4.24 -11.06 12.00
C ALA A 39 4.16 -12.25 11.01
N ARG A 40 5.10 -13.20 11.07
CA ARG A 40 5.10 -14.40 10.20
C ARG A 40 3.89 -15.31 10.41
N SER A 41 3.23 -15.25 11.57
CA SER A 41 2.04 -16.06 11.85
C SER A 41 0.74 -15.42 11.36
N MET A 42 0.80 -14.17 10.87
CA MET A 42 -0.35 -13.47 10.33
C MET A 42 -0.59 -13.85 8.86
N SER A 43 -1.84 -13.66 8.39
CA SER A 43 -2.15 -13.74 6.96
C SER A 43 -1.37 -12.68 6.15
N GLY A 44 -1.17 -12.92 4.86
CA GLY A 44 -0.45 -11.98 3.97
C GLY A 44 -1.02 -10.56 4.02
N GLY A 45 -2.35 -10.42 4.00
CA GLY A 45 -3.01 -9.12 4.11
C GLY A 45 -2.72 -8.41 5.43
N ASN A 46 -2.74 -9.13 6.56
CA ASN A 46 -2.39 -8.53 7.85
C ASN A 46 -0.90 -8.18 7.95
N GLN A 47 -0.01 -8.98 7.36
CA GLN A 47 1.41 -8.63 7.27
C GLN A 47 1.60 -7.32 6.48
N GLN A 48 0.86 -7.16 5.39
CA GLN A 48 0.92 -5.94 4.57
C GLN A 48 0.39 -4.72 5.33
N LYS A 49 -0.73 -4.86 6.06
CA LYS A 49 -1.24 -3.80 6.93
C LYS A 49 -0.22 -3.37 8.01
N VAL A 50 0.52 -4.33 8.59
CA VAL A 50 1.63 -4.02 9.51
C VAL A 50 2.72 -3.19 8.83
N ILE A 51 3.07 -3.53 7.58
CA ILE A 51 4.06 -2.77 6.80
C ILE A 51 3.57 -1.33 6.56
N PHE A 52 2.31 -1.15 6.14
CA PHE A 52 1.70 0.16 5.98
C PHE A 52 1.74 0.96 7.29
N GLY A 53 1.23 0.37 8.38
CA GLY A 53 1.22 1.03 9.70
C GLY A 53 2.61 1.46 10.15
N ARG A 54 3.63 0.62 9.93
CA ARG A 54 5.02 0.95 10.23
C ARG A 54 5.52 2.17 9.46
N TRP A 55 5.21 2.28 8.16
CA TRP A 55 5.61 3.44 7.36
C TRP A 55 4.83 4.69 7.75
N MET A 56 3.56 4.55 8.09
CA MET A 56 2.72 5.67 8.51
C MET A 56 3.15 6.30 9.84
N LEU A 57 3.91 5.58 10.69
CA LEU A 57 4.55 6.17 11.88
C LEU A 57 5.51 7.31 11.54
N THR A 58 6.04 7.36 10.32
CA THR A 58 6.91 8.47 9.85
C THR A 58 6.11 9.63 9.26
N ASN A 59 4.80 9.50 9.18
CA ASN A 59 3.87 10.45 8.57
C ASN A 59 4.35 11.00 7.21
N PRO A 60 4.64 10.14 6.22
CA PRO A 60 5.17 10.57 4.93
C PRO A 60 4.10 11.34 4.13
N ASP A 61 4.51 12.31 3.32
CA ASP A 61 3.63 13.00 2.38
C ASP A 61 3.44 12.19 1.09
N VAL A 62 4.45 11.38 0.73
CA VAL A 62 4.46 10.54 -0.48
C VAL A 62 4.75 9.09 -0.09
N LEU A 63 3.93 8.19 -0.60
CA LEU A 63 4.09 6.74 -0.46
C LEU A 63 4.48 6.13 -1.81
N LEU A 64 5.53 5.32 -1.81
CA LEU A 64 5.93 4.51 -2.95
C LEU A 64 5.57 3.05 -2.65
N LEU A 65 4.67 2.47 -3.43
CA LEU A 65 4.17 1.11 -3.25
C LEU A 65 4.60 0.26 -4.46
N ASP A 66 5.32 -0.81 -4.19
CA ASP A 66 5.80 -1.74 -5.21
C ASP A 66 5.10 -3.09 -5.02
N ASP A 67 4.24 -3.46 -5.98
CA ASP A 67 3.37 -4.65 -5.95
C ASP A 67 2.71 -4.88 -4.57
N PRO A 68 1.94 -3.91 -4.02
CA PRO A 68 1.51 -3.91 -2.62
C PRO A 68 0.56 -5.05 -2.26
N THR A 69 -0.02 -5.72 -3.24
CA THR A 69 -0.95 -6.85 -3.03
C THR A 69 -0.40 -8.18 -3.53
N ARG A 70 0.90 -8.24 -3.85
CA ARG A 70 1.53 -9.46 -4.36
C ARG A 70 1.50 -10.58 -3.33
N GLY A 71 0.99 -11.73 -3.73
CA GLY A 71 0.95 -12.92 -2.87
C GLY A 71 -0.13 -12.89 -1.78
N ILE A 72 -1.09 -11.95 -1.86
CA ILE A 72 -2.22 -11.83 -0.96
C ILE A 72 -3.46 -12.47 -1.62
N ASP A 73 -4.35 -13.05 -0.80
CA ASP A 73 -5.63 -13.56 -1.28
C ASP A 73 -6.57 -12.42 -1.74
N VAL A 74 -7.55 -12.78 -2.59
CA VAL A 74 -8.43 -11.79 -3.26
C VAL A 74 -9.21 -10.96 -2.24
N GLY A 75 -9.69 -11.56 -1.15
CA GLY A 75 -10.43 -10.82 -0.12
C GLY A 75 -9.58 -9.79 0.58
N ALA A 76 -8.35 -10.15 0.95
CA ALA A 76 -7.42 -9.23 1.60
C ALA A 76 -6.90 -8.13 0.66
N LYS A 77 -6.87 -8.35 -0.67
CA LYS A 77 -6.53 -7.28 -1.63
C LYS A 77 -7.47 -6.09 -1.52
N TYR A 78 -8.77 -6.33 -1.40
CA TYR A 78 -9.75 -5.25 -1.26
C TYR A 78 -9.51 -4.40 -0.01
N GLU A 79 -9.16 -5.03 1.12
CA GLU A 79 -8.82 -4.31 2.35
C GLU A 79 -7.60 -3.39 2.17
N ILE A 80 -6.60 -3.83 1.38
CA ILE A 80 -5.43 -3.00 1.03
C ILE A 80 -5.82 -1.86 0.08
N TYR A 81 -6.70 -2.08 -0.90
CA TYR A 81 -7.17 -1.01 -1.79
C TYR A 81 -7.95 0.06 -1.02
N GLU A 82 -8.83 -0.33 -0.11
CA GLU A 82 -9.54 0.61 0.76
C GLU A 82 -8.58 1.44 1.63
N LEU A 83 -7.54 0.79 2.16
CA LEU A 83 -6.49 1.47 2.92
C LEU A 83 -5.75 2.50 2.05
N ILE A 84 -5.30 2.12 0.86
CA ILE A 84 -4.62 3.02 -0.09
C ILE A 84 -5.51 4.22 -0.43
N GLN A 85 -6.78 3.98 -0.75
CA GLN A 85 -7.74 5.04 -1.05
C GLN A 85 -8.01 5.95 0.15
N SER A 86 -8.08 5.39 1.36
CA SER A 86 -8.23 6.16 2.59
C SER A 86 -7.04 7.11 2.82
N LEU A 87 -5.82 6.63 2.62
CA LEU A 87 -4.62 7.45 2.73
C LEU A 87 -4.58 8.57 1.68
N ALA A 88 -5.00 8.29 0.44
CA ALA A 88 -5.12 9.31 -0.59
C ALA A 88 -6.17 10.38 -0.23
N LYS A 89 -7.33 9.98 0.32
CA LYS A 89 -8.36 10.91 0.82
C LYS A 89 -7.87 11.78 1.98
N GLN A 90 -6.91 11.30 2.77
CA GLN A 90 -6.24 12.06 3.82
C GLN A 90 -5.17 13.04 3.29
N GLY A 91 -5.01 13.14 1.97
CA GLY A 91 -4.08 14.06 1.32
C GLY A 91 -2.69 13.48 1.06
N LYS A 92 -2.47 12.17 1.25
CA LYS A 92 -1.20 11.53 0.90
C LYS A 92 -1.09 11.36 -0.62
N SER A 93 0.08 11.63 -1.17
CA SER A 93 0.39 11.30 -2.57
C SER A 93 0.87 9.86 -2.65
N ILE A 94 0.32 9.07 -3.59
CA ILE A 94 0.65 7.66 -3.71
C ILE A 94 1.13 7.37 -5.14
N ILE A 95 2.30 6.77 -5.24
CA ILE A 95 2.84 6.22 -6.47
C ILE A 95 2.86 4.70 -6.30
N MET A 96 2.09 4.00 -7.13
CA MET A 96 1.97 2.55 -7.06
C MET A 96 2.52 1.93 -8.34
N VAL A 97 3.38 0.94 -8.19
CA VAL A 97 3.82 0.05 -9.27
C VAL A 97 3.09 -1.27 -9.08
N SER A 98 2.45 -1.77 -10.12
CA SER A 98 1.79 -3.07 -10.10
C SER A 98 1.85 -3.71 -11.48
N SER A 99 2.00 -5.03 -11.49
CA SER A 99 1.86 -5.87 -12.67
C SER A 99 0.40 -6.28 -12.95
N GLU A 100 -0.51 -5.98 -12.02
CA GLU A 100 -1.92 -6.34 -12.14
C GLU A 100 -2.75 -5.16 -12.65
N MET A 101 -3.09 -5.17 -13.94
CA MET A 101 -3.88 -4.10 -14.57
C MET A 101 -5.21 -3.80 -13.84
N PRO A 102 -6.01 -4.80 -13.40
CA PRO A 102 -7.25 -4.52 -12.67
C PRO A 102 -7.02 -3.73 -11.37
N GLU A 103 -5.89 -3.94 -10.69
CA GLU A 103 -5.51 -3.21 -9.49
C GLU A 103 -5.30 -1.73 -9.79
N LEU A 104 -4.50 -1.42 -10.82
CA LEU A 104 -4.25 -0.04 -11.26
C LEU A 104 -5.52 0.68 -11.68
N LEU A 105 -6.36 0.01 -12.44
CA LEU A 105 -7.62 0.58 -12.94
C LEU A 105 -8.65 0.82 -11.83
N GLY A 106 -8.64 0.00 -10.77
CA GLY A 106 -9.57 0.13 -9.65
C GLY A 106 -9.11 1.11 -8.56
N THR A 107 -7.81 1.43 -8.51
CA THR A 107 -7.25 2.21 -7.40
C THR A 107 -6.60 3.53 -7.83
N CYS A 108 -6.10 3.63 -9.06
CA CYS A 108 -5.36 4.80 -9.53
C CYS A 108 -6.24 5.74 -10.36
N ASN A 109 -6.06 7.03 -10.17
CA ASN A 109 -6.69 8.07 -10.98
C ASN A 109 -5.83 8.51 -12.19
N ARG A 110 -4.60 7.97 -12.28
CA ARG A 110 -3.66 8.23 -13.38
C ARG A 110 -2.71 7.05 -13.49
N ILE A 111 -2.47 6.56 -14.69
CA ILE A 111 -1.60 5.41 -14.95
C ILE A 111 -0.54 5.82 -15.97
N LEU A 112 0.73 5.67 -15.61
CA LEU A 112 1.85 5.80 -16.53
C LEU A 112 2.23 4.40 -17.02
N VAL A 113 2.20 4.21 -18.32
CA VAL A 113 2.56 2.93 -18.95
C VAL A 113 4.03 2.94 -19.32
N MET A 114 4.76 1.94 -18.84
CA MET A 114 6.18 1.79 -19.15
C MET A 114 6.42 0.67 -20.17
N SER A 115 7.32 0.90 -21.10
CA SER A 115 7.77 -0.10 -22.07
C SER A 115 9.26 0.08 -22.33
N ALA A 116 10.02 -1.01 -22.29
CA ALA A 116 11.48 -1.01 -22.50
C ALA A 116 12.24 0.05 -21.67
N GLY A 117 11.86 0.25 -20.42
CA GLY A 117 12.50 1.21 -19.50
C GLY A 117 12.14 2.68 -19.73
N GLN A 118 11.19 2.97 -20.61
CA GLN A 118 10.73 4.32 -20.95
C GLN A 118 9.23 4.47 -20.67
N ILE A 119 8.78 5.71 -20.42
CA ILE A 119 7.35 6.02 -20.35
C ILE A 119 6.79 6.03 -21.78
N ALA A 120 5.99 5.02 -22.10
CA ALA A 120 5.36 4.86 -23.42
C ALA A 120 4.12 5.73 -23.58
N GLY A 121 3.45 6.07 -22.49
CA GLY A 121 2.28 6.93 -22.49
C GLY A 121 1.60 7.03 -21.13
N GLU A 122 0.50 7.74 -21.15
CA GLU A 122 -0.34 8.00 -19.97
C GLU A 122 -1.78 7.61 -20.26
N TYR A 123 -2.44 7.00 -19.27
CA TYR A 123 -3.85 6.70 -19.28
C TYR A 123 -4.54 7.29 -18.03
N VAL A 124 -5.63 8.01 -18.25
CA VAL A 124 -6.45 8.57 -17.18
C VAL A 124 -7.82 7.87 -17.24
N PRO A 125 -8.20 7.09 -16.21
CA PRO A 125 -9.52 6.47 -16.15
C PRO A 125 -10.62 7.53 -16.21
N THR A 126 -11.62 7.35 -17.08
CA THR A 126 -12.68 8.34 -17.32
C THR A 126 -13.78 8.33 -16.27
N GLY A 127 -13.76 7.37 -15.33
CA GLY A 127 -14.74 7.29 -14.23
C GLY A 127 -16.13 6.79 -14.65
N ASP A 128 -16.37 6.55 -15.95
CA ASP A 128 -17.64 6.03 -16.49
C ASP A 128 -17.74 4.49 -16.47
N GLY A 129 -16.77 3.84 -15.84
CA GLY A 129 -16.67 2.38 -15.77
C GLY A 129 -16.21 1.71 -17.06
N LYS A 130 -16.01 2.47 -18.14
CA LYS A 130 -15.42 1.97 -19.38
C LYS A 130 -13.91 2.01 -19.26
N VAL A 131 -13.32 0.85 -19.18
CA VAL A 131 -11.88 0.69 -19.13
C VAL A 131 -11.37 0.30 -20.49
N ASP A 132 -10.55 1.16 -21.08
CA ASP A 132 -9.87 0.88 -22.34
C ASP A 132 -8.56 0.14 -22.07
N GLN A 133 -8.69 -1.16 -21.77
CA GLN A 133 -7.53 -2.04 -21.56
C GLN A 133 -6.67 -2.16 -22.81
N GLU A 134 -7.28 -2.12 -24.01
CA GLU A 134 -6.59 -2.22 -25.29
C GLU A 134 -5.59 -1.07 -25.44
N LYS A 135 -6.00 0.15 -25.11
CA LYS A 135 -5.13 1.32 -25.17
C LYS A 135 -3.91 1.20 -24.24
N ILE A 136 -4.07 0.64 -23.04
CA ILE A 136 -2.95 0.41 -22.14
C ILE A 136 -2.00 -0.64 -22.70
N LEU A 137 -2.56 -1.74 -23.27
CA LEU A 137 -1.77 -2.80 -23.90
C LEU A 137 -1.03 -2.29 -25.15
N GLU A 138 -1.66 -1.46 -25.99
CA GLU A 138 -1.01 -0.81 -27.13
C GLU A 138 0.18 0.05 -26.69
N LEU A 139 0.01 0.84 -25.63
CA LEU A 139 1.11 1.64 -25.06
C LEU A 139 2.22 0.76 -24.52
N ALA A 140 1.89 -0.34 -23.82
CA ALA A 140 2.87 -1.27 -23.29
C ALA A 140 3.69 -1.98 -24.39
N ALA A 141 3.07 -2.24 -25.54
CA ALA A 141 3.71 -2.88 -26.69
C ALA A 141 4.50 -1.92 -27.60
N LYS A 142 4.39 -0.62 -27.40
CA LYS A 142 4.89 0.41 -28.34
C LYS A 142 6.39 0.37 -28.60
N ASN A 143 7.19 -0.11 -27.65
CA ASN A 143 8.66 -0.14 -27.73
C ASN A 143 9.21 -1.58 -27.67
N LEU A 144 8.38 -2.58 -27.91
CA LEU A 144 8.77 -3.99 -28.11
C LEU A 144 9.01 -4.22 -29.61
#